data_46ddb6955750157c2e47888fa53d0d4a
#
_entry.id   46ddb6955750157c2e47888fa53d0d4a
#
_cell.length_a   1.000
_cell.length_b   1.000
_cell.length_c   1.000
_cell.angle_alpha   90.00
_cell.angle_beta   90.00
_cell.angle_gamma   90.00
#
_symmetry.space_group_name_H-M   'P 1'
#
loop_
_entity.id
_entity.type
_entity.pdbx_description
1 polymer ?
#
loop_
_entity_poly.entity_id
_entity_poly.type
_entity_poly.pdbx_seq_one_letter_code
_entity_poly.pdbx_strand_id
1 'polypeptide(L)'
;DPDDDRSSLGEYCENGLKAMAEELQNKLIARDFFAQHSVDELASLSDFEIGKSGRLAEPMFLPEGATHYQPISWEDAFSKVGTNLNALDHPDEAVFYTSGRTTNEAAFLYQLFVREFGTSNLPDCSNMCHEASGSALSETLGIGKGSVTLDDLYKAELVMVVGQNPGTNHPRMLSALEKTKKNGGKIIAINPLPEAGLMKFTQPQNPIKMLTGGIQLSDVFVPITINGDVAFFKALLLKLLEKEENTGNVFDKAFIEEYTNGFEDFISDLKTYEFDECLKASGVSRDTFDEVFDLILSKNKIIICWAMGLTQHENAVDNIRELVNLLLLKGSIGKEGAGTCPVRGHSNVQGDRTVGIWESAPQAFLDKIENKYGFKPSTKHGYS
;
A
#
# COMPACT_ATOMS: atom_id res chain seq x y z
N ASP A 1 12.28 11.04 4.88
CA ASP A 1 12.31 9.99 5.88
C ASP A 1 11.95 10.57 7.25
N PRO A 2 10.79 10.19 7.83
CA PRO A 2 10.27 10.84 9.04
C PRO A 2 10.94 10.36 10.35
N ASP A 3 11.90 9.46 10.28
CA ASP A 3 12.56 8.90 11.45
C ASP A 3 13.65 9.85 11.96
N ASP A 4 13.49 10.36 13.18
CA ASP A 4 14.48 11.21 13.85
C ASP A 4 15.66 10.40 14.43
N ASP A 5 15.50 9.08 14.59
CA ASP A 5 16.54 8.16 15.08
C ASP A 5 17.46 7.72 13.93
N ARG A 6 18.34 8.61 13.51
CA ARG A 6 19.28 8.39 12.40
C ARG A 6 20.69 8.10 12.90
N SER A 7 21.38 7.22 12.16
CA SER A 7 22.81 7.04 12.40
C SER A 7 23.59 8.32 12.11
N SER A 8 24.70 8.56 12.82
CA SER A 8 25.56 9.72 12.64
C SER A 8 26.17 9.81 11.23
N LEU A 9 26.20 8.73 10.47
CA LEU A 9 26.68 8.65 9.09
C LEU A 9 25.58 8.91 8.05
N GLY A 10 24.35 9.17 8.50
CA GLY A 10 23.17 9.35 7.65
C GLY A 10 22.53 8.03 7.23
N GLU A 11 21.24 7.95 7.35
CA GLU A 11 20.42 6.83 6.86
C GLU A 11 19.46 7.35 5.80
N TYR A 12 19.53 6.77 4.61
CA TYR A 12 18.71 7.17 3.48
C TYR A 12 18.04 5.96 2.83
N CYS A 13 16.85 6.19 2.30
CA CYS A 13 16.20 5.22 1.43
C CYS A 13 16.92 5.23 0.08
N GLU A 14 17.45 4.10 -0.37
CA GLU A 14 18.14 3.97 -1.67
C GLU A 14 17.22 4.36 -2.82
N ASN A 15 15.96 3.89 -2.82
CA ASN A 15 15.00 4.23 -3.86
C ASN A 15 14.63 5.73 -3.84
N GLY A 16 14.54 6.33 -2.66
CA GLY A 16 14.32 7.78 -2.53
C GLY A 16 15.51 8.60 -3.06
N LEU A 17 16.74 8.17 -2.80
CA LEU A 17 17.93 8.82 -3.36
C LEU A 17 18.01 8.67 -4.88
N LYS A 18 17.67 7.50 -5.42
CA LYS A 18 17.61 7.28 -6.88
C LYS A 18 16.56 8.19 -7.52
N ALA A 19 15.36 8.25 -6.95
CA ALA A 19 14.30 9.14 -7.43
C ALA A 19 14.74 10.62 -7.41
N MET A 20 15.35 11.06 -6.31
CA MET A 20 15.88 12.43 -6.21
C MET A 20 17.00 12.69 -7.21
N ALA A 21 17.91 11.74 -7.43
CA ALA A 21 18.97 11.87 -8.42
C ALA A 21 18.42 11.95 -9.85
N GLU A 22 17.34 11.23 -10.15
CA GLU A 22 16.65 11.30 -11.43
C GLU A 22 15.93 12.64 -11.62
N GLU A 23 15.30 13.17 -10.58
CA GLU A 23 14.64 14.47 -10.62
C GLU A 23 15.63 15.65 -10.72
N LEU A 24 16.80 15.54 -10.11
CA LEU A 24 17.81 16.59 -10.09
C LEU A 24 18.87 16.47 -11.20
N GLN A 25 18.75 15.46 -12.08
CA GLN A 25 19.71 15.32 -13.17
C GLN A 25 19.70 16.53 -14.13
N ASN A 26 20.91 16.95 -14.53
CA ASN A 26 21.08 18.09 -15.45
C ASN A 26 20.98 17.70 -16.93
N LYS A 27 20.86 16.40 -17.24
CA LYS A 27 20.70 15.93 -18.62
C LYS A 27 19.27 16.18 -19.06
N LEU A 28 19.10 17.14 -19.95
CA LEU A 28 17.78 17.49 -20.49
C LEU A 28 17.66 16.97 -21.92
N ILE A 29 16.46 16.54 -22.27
CA ILE A 29 16.05 16.23 -23.65
C ILE A 29 15.03 17.26 -24.10
N ALA A 30 15.26 17.78 -25.27
CA ALA A 30 14.47 18.84 -25.87
C ALA A 30 14.32 18.58 -27.38
N ARG A 31 13.89 19.59 -28.15
CA ARG A 31 13.62 19.48 -29.59
C ARG A 31 14.73 18.83 -30.40
N ASP A 32 16.01 19.11 -30.09
CA ASP A 32 17.14 18.56 -30.82
C ASP A 32 17.27 17.04 -30.65
N PHE A 33 16.96 16.52 -29.47
CA PHE A 33 16.90 15.09 -29.23
C PHE A 33 15.80 14.42 -30.05
N PHE A 34 14.59 14.98 -30.02
CA PHE A 34 13.44 14.43 -30.74
C PHE A 34 13.53 14.62 -32.27
N ALA A 35 14.28 15.61 -32.73
CA ALA A 35 14.58 15.76 -34.15
C ALA A 35 15.55 14.68 -34.68
N GLN A 36 16.36 14.08 -33.82
CA GLN A 36 17.34 13.06 -34.16
C GLN A 36 16.84 11.62 -33.95
N HIS A 37 15.78 11.42 -33.16
CA HIS A 37 15.25 10.11 -32.81
C HIS A 37 13.79 10.00 -33.20
N SER A 38 13.48 9.09 -34.10
CA SER A 38 12.11 8.76 -34.48
C SER A 38 11.37 8.02 -33.36
N VAL A 39 10.04 8.01 -33.43
CA VAL A 39 9.19 7.23 -32.48
C VAL A 39 9.56 5.74 -32.52
N ASP A 40 9.81 5.20 -33.71
CA ASP A 40 10.18 3.77 -33.86
C ASP A 40 11.54 3.46 -33.24
N GLU A 41 12.52 4.37 -33.39
CA GLU A 41 13.81 4.21 -32.71
C GLU A 41 13.64 4.27 -31.19
N LEU A 42 12.89 5.23 -30.66
CA LEU A 42 12.63 5.31 -29.22
C LEU A 42 11.85 4.11 -28.69
N ALA A 43 10.88 3.60 -29.44
CA ALA A 43 10.13 2.40 -29.09
C ALA A 43 10.96 1.12 -29.10
N SER A 44 12.10 1.11 -29.78
CA SER A 44 13.04 -0.03 -29.79
C SER A 44 13.96 -0.07 -28.56
N LEU A 45 14.05 1.01 -27.81
CA LEU A 45 14.84 1.10 -26.58
C LEU A 45 14.10 0.46 -25.40
N SER A 46 14.84 -0.05 -24.42
CA SER A 46 14.26 -0.46 -23.15
C SER A 46 13.84 0.76 -22.31
N ASP A 47 12.87 0.59 -21.39
CA ASP A 47 12.44 1.64 -20.46
C ASP A 47 13.63 2.23 -19.66
N PHE A 48 14.61 1.39 -19.34
CA PHE A 48 15.83 1.83 -18.65
C PHE A 48 16.66 2.79 -19.52
N GLU A 49 16.84 2.50 -20.79
CA GLU A 49 17.61 3.32 -21.75
C GLU A 49 16.89 4.65 -21.98
N ILE A 50 15.56 4.62 -22.17
CA ILE A 50 14.74 5.82 -22.30
C ILE A 50 14.86 6.69 -21.05
N GLY A 51 14.73 6.09 -19.85
CA GLY A 51 14.89 6.81 -18.57
C GLY A 51 16.25 7.46 -18.40
N LYS A 52 17.33 6.86 -18.97
CA LYS A 52 18.68 7.42 -18.95
C LYS A 52 18.94 8.48 -20.03
N SER A 53 18.05 8.66 -20.97
CA SER A 53 18.17 9.69 -22.00
C SER A 53 18.15 11.11 -21.43
N GLY A 54 17.42 11.35 -20.35
CA GLY A 54 17.35 12.64 -19.67
C GLY A 54 15.93 13.04 -19.26
N ARG A 55 15.77 14.26 -18.75
CA ARG A 55 14.47 14.84 -18.39
C ARG A 55 13.92 15.66 -19.54
N LEU A 56 12.62 15.52 -19.81
CA LEU A 56 11.92 16.34 -20.79
C LEU A 56 11.94 17.82 -20.36
N ALA A 57 12.46 18.69 -21.22
CA ALA A 57 12.67 20.10 -20.91
C ALA A 57 11.60 21.04 -21.47
N GLU A 58 10.85 20.59 -22.48
CA GLU A 58 9.79 21.38 -23.13
C GLU A 58 8.65 20.47 -23.57
N PRO A 59 7.42 20.99 -23.74
CA PRO A 59 6.32 20.19 -24.25
C PRO A 59 6.58 19.73 -25.68
N MET A 60 6.28 18.47 -25.93
CA MET A 60 6.44 17.85 -27.25
C MET A 60 5.10 17.30 -27.72
N PHE A 61 4.85 17.40 -29.01
CA PHE A 61 3.64 16.91 -29.65
C PHE A 61 4.01 16.01 -30.84
N LEU A 62 3.27 14.93 -31.03
CA LEU A 62 3.39 14.06 -32.19
C LEU A 62 2.19 14.34 -33.12
N PRO A 63 2.36 15.04 -34.24
CA PRO A 63 1.31 15.18 -35.22
C PRO A 63 0.89 13.85 -35.83
N GLU A 64 -0.34 13.71 -36.24
CA GLU A 64 -0.84 12.54 -36.95
C GLU A 64 0.01 12.22 -38.18
N GLY A 65 0.48 10.99 -38.31
CA GLY A 65 1.36 10.52 -39.38
C GLY A 65 2.81 11.00 -39.31
N ALA A 66 3.20 11.78 -38.30
CA ALA A 66 4.58 12.17 -38.10
C ALA A 66 5.40 11.02 -37.45
N THR A 67 6.67 10.95 -37.86
CA THR A 67 7.62 9.95 -37.29
C THR A 67 8.46 10.51 -36.15
N HIS A 68 8.41 11.81 -35.90
CA HIS A 68 9.20 12.48 -34.86
C HIS A 68 8.31 13.44 -34.06
N TYR A 69 8.57 13.51 -32.75
CA TYR A 69 7.96 14.53 -31.91
C TYR A 69 8.43 15.92 -32.30
N GLN A 70 7.53 16.87 -32.23
CA GLN A 70 7.78 18.28 -32.53
C GLN A 70 7.56 19.13 -31.28
N PRO A 71 8.36 20.19 -31.05
CA PRO A 71 8.12 21.10 -29.94
C PRO A 71 6.81 21.84 -30.12
N ILE A 72 6.10 22.05 -29.01
CA ILE A 72 4.88 22.84 -28.97
C ILE A 72 4.97 23.86 -27.84
N SER A 73 4.42 25.05 -27.98
CA SER A 73 4.33 25.99 -26.87
C SER A 73 3.33 25.49 -25.82
N TRP A 74 3.51 25.92 -24.57
CA TRP A 74 2.53 25.59 -23.48
C TRP A 74 1.14 26.12 -23.84
N GLU A 75 1.06 27.31 -24.46
CA GLU A 75 -0.20 27.91 -24.85
C GLU A 75 -0.93 27.08 -25.92
N ASP A 76 -0.20 26.63 -26.95
CA ASP A 76 -0.77 25.75 -27.96
C ASP A 76 -1.12 24.36 -27.41
N ALA A 77 -0.33 23.84 -26.50
CA ALA A 77 -0.61 22.56 -25.83
C ALA A 77 -1.92 22.63 -25.02
N PHE A 78 -2.09 23.67 -24.21
CA PHE A 78 -3.33 23.90 -23.47
C PHE A 78 -4.51 24.13 -24.37
N SER A 79 -4.34 24.90 -25.46
CA SER A 79 -5.37 25.12 -26.46
C SER A 79 -5.83 23.81 -27.12
N LYS A 80 -4.89 22.92 -27.49
CA LYS A 80 -5.22 21.61 -28.06
C LYS A 80 -5.97 20.72 -27.06
N VAL A 81 -5.49 20.63 -25.81
CA VAL A 81 -6.17 19.86 -24.76
C VAL A 81 -7.58 20.40 -24.53
N GLY A 82 -7.73 21.72 -24.38
CA GLY A 82 -9.05 22.36 -24.19
C GLY A 82 -9.99 22.15 -25.38
N THR A 83 -9.48 22.22 -26.61
CA THR A 83 -10.28 21.94 -27.80
C THR A 83 -10.80 20.52 -27.83
N ASN A 84 -9.95 19.55 -27.53
CA ASN A 84 -10.34 18.12 -27.51
C ASN A 84 -11.35 17.83 -26.39
N LEU A 85 -11.14 18.37 -25.19
CA LEU A 85 -12.08 18.17 -24.08
C LEU A 85 -13.44 18.84 -24.36
N ASN A 86 -13.45 20.02 -24.95
CA ASN A 86 -14.70 20.72 -25.32
C ASN A 86 -15.42 20.11 -26.53
N ALA A 87 -14.77 19.25 -27.30
CA ALA A 87 -15.37 18.51 -28.40
C ALA A 87 -16.10 17.24 -27.99
N LEU A 88 -15.99 16.83 -26.73
CA LEU A 88 -16.72 15.68 -26.19
C LEU A 88 -18.21 15.99 -26.05
N ASP A 89 -19.04 15.02 -26.33
CA ASP A 89 -20.50 15.15 -26.19
C ASP A 89 -20.91 15.23 -24.70
N HIS A 90 -20.15 14.56 -23.82
CA HIS A 90 -20.37 14.58 -22.38
C HIS A 90 -19.05 14.55 -21.59
N PRO A 91 -18.91 15.30 -20.49
CA PRO A 91 -17.68 15.28 -19.66
C PRO A 91 -17.25 13.89 -19.16
N ASP A 92 -18.19 12.97 -18.96
CA ASP A 92 -17.90 11.61 -18.52
C ASP A 92 -17.24 10.71 -19.60
N GLU A 93 -17.06 11.21 -20.83
CA GLU A 93 -16.25 10.54 -21.87
C GLU A 93 -14.75 10.70 -21.61
N ALA A 94 -14.36 11.63 -20.74
CA ALA A 94 -12.97 11.81 -20.32
C ALA A 94 -12.69 11.09 -18.99
N VAL A 95 -11.50 10.50 -18.88
CA VAL A 95 -10.96 9.90 -17.65
C VAL A 95 -9.66 10.59 -17.29
N PHE A 96 -9.53 10.99 -16.03
CA PHE A 96 -8.40 11.75 -15.51
C PHE A 96 -7.64 10.96 -14.47
N TYR A 97 -6.57 10.31 -14.86
CA TYR A 97 -5.73 9.50 -13.98
C TYR A 97 -4.63 10.33 -13.32
N THR A 98 -4.35 10.07 -12.05
CA THR A 98 -3.18 10.59 -11.35
C THR A 98 -2.47 9.50 -10.54
N SER A 99 -1.18 9.70 -10.33
CA SER A 99 -0.34 8.81 -9.53
C SER A 99 -0.24 9.32 -8.10
N GLY A 100 -0.20 8.42 -7.13
CA GLY A 100 0.07 8.72 -5.71
C GLY A 100 1.48 9.26 -5.42
N ARG A 101 2.21 9.75 -6.42
CA ARG A 101 3.45 10.53 -6.26
C ARG A 101 3.23 12.02 -6.49
N THR A 102 2.05 12.42 -6.94
CA THR A 102 1.68 13.82 -7.16
C THR A 102 1.67 14.56 -5.81
N THR A 103 2.19 15.80 -5.79
CA THR A 103 2.13 16.62 -4.57
C THR A 103 0.69 17.03 -4.25
N ASN A 104 0.38 17.33 -2.99
CA ASN A 104 -0.96 17.73 -2.58
C ASN A 104 -1.47 18.95 -3.35
N GLU A 105 -0.60 19.94 -3.62
CA GLU A 105 -0.95 21.14 -4.36
C GLU A 105 -1.36 20.83 -5.80
N ALA A 106 -0.56 20.01 -6.49
CA ALA A 106 -0.83 19.61 -7.86
C ALA A 106 -2.08 18.71 -7.95
N ALA A 107 -2.24 17.75 -7.03
CA ALA A 107 -3.40 16.87 -6.94
C ALA A 107 -4.68 17.67 -6.67
N PHE A 108 -4.62 18.67 -5.77
CA PHE A 108 -5.76 19.53 -5.48
C PHE A 108 -6.19 20.36 -6.71
N LEU A 109 -5.23 20.99 -7.42
CA LEU A 109 -5.52 21.75 -8.61
C LEU A 109 -6.07 20.84 -9.73
N TYR A 110 -5.52 19.64 -9.85
CA TYR A 110 -5.96 18.68 -10.86
C TYR A 110 -7.41 18.23 -10.62
N GLN A 111 -7.75 17.84 -9.39
CA GLN A 111 -9.13 17.47 -9.10
C GLN A 111 -10.10 18.64 -9.25
N LEU A 112 -9.67 19.88 -8.90
CA LEU A 112 -10.48 21.07 -9.06
C LEU A 112 -10.82 21.32 -10.54
N PHE A 113 -9.81 21.23 -11.42
CA PHE A 113 -9.97 21.30 -12.87
C PHE A 113 -10.97 20.25 -13.40
N VAL A 114 -10.81 18.98 -12.98
CA VAL A 114 -11.68 17.89 -13.44
C VAL A 114 -13.12 18.08 -12.98
N ARG A 115 -13.32 18.56 -11.75
CA ARG A 115 -14.67 18.85 -11.25
C ARG A 115 -15.32 20.05 -11.89
N GLU A 116 -14.55 21.08 -12.24
CA GLU A 116 -15.03 22.22 -13.01
C GLU A 116 -15.36 21.82 -14.45
N PHE A 117 -14.56 20.90 -15.04
CA PHE A 117 -14.88 20.31 -16.34
C PHE A 117 -16.21 19.54 -16.33
N GLY A 118 -16.65 19.01 -15.18
CA GLY A 118 -17.99 18.46 -14.98
C GLY A 118 -18.05 16.96 -14.81
N THR A 119 -16.93 16.28 -14.54
CA THR A 119 -16.89 14.84 -14.28
C THR A 119 -16.29 14.50 -12.91
N SER A 120 -16.56 13.28 -12.43
CA SER A 120 -15.92 12.66 -11.27
C SER A 120 -15.02 11.47 -11.67
N ASN A 121 -14.69 11.31 -12.94
CA ASN A 121 -13.83 10.25 -13.45
C ASN A 121 -12.37 10.50 -13.07
N LEU A 122 -12.05 10.25 -11.79
CA LEU A 122 -10.75 10.48 -11.16
C LEU A 122 -10.19 9.18 -10.57
N PRO A 123 -9.97 8.14 -11.39
CA PRO A 123 -9.26 6.96 -10.90
C PRO A 123 -7.83 7.30 -10.54
N ASP A 124 -7.31 6.67 -9.49
CA ASP A 124 -5.93 6.82 -9.08
C ASP A 124 -5.27 5.49 -8.73
N CYS A 125 -4.01 5.52 -8.35
CA CYS A 125 -3.30 4.30 -8.01
C CYS A 125 -3.82 3.62 -6.73
N SER A 126 -4.57 4.30 -5.86
CA SER A 126 -5.12 3.67 -4.65
C SER A 126 -6.23 2.69 -4.96
N ASN A 127 -7.00 2.89 -6.02
CA ASN A 127 -8.01 1.92 -6.48
C ASN A 127 -7.37 0.55 -6.79
N MET A 128 -6.18 0.54 -7.40
CA MET A 128 -5.44 -0.66 -7.75
C MET A 128 -4.57 -1.21 -6.61
N CYS A 129 -4.19 -0.38 -5.65
CA CYS A 129 -3.18 -0.70 -4.65
C CYS A 129 -3.78 -1.16 -3.32
N HIS A 130 -4.57 -0.32 -2.67
CA HIS A 130 -5.05 -0.51 -1.31
C HIS A 130 -6.52 -0.11 -1.09
N GLU A 131 -7.35 -0.11 -2.14
CA GLU A 131 -8.79 0.15 -1.99
C GLU A 131 -9.42 -0.85 -1.03
N ALA A 132 -9.11 -2.14 -1.19
CA ALA A 132 -9.59 -3.19 -0.30
C ALA A 132 -9.17 -2.95 1.16
N SER A 133 -7.97 -2.39 1.41
CA SER A 133 -7.55 -2.00 2.77
C SER A 133 -8.39 -0.85 3.30
N GLY A 134 -8.68 0.14 2.47
CA GLY A 134 -9.54 1.27 2.84
C GLY A 134 -10.94 0.82 3.20
N SER A 135 -11.55 -0.02 2.36
CA SER A 135 -12.89 -0.57 2.57
C SER A 135 -12.97 -1.42 3.84
N ALA A 136 -12.11 -2.44 3.97
CA ALA A 136 -12.12 -3.34 5.11
C ALA A 136 -11.86 -2.62 6.44
N LEU A 137 -10.87 -1.73 6.49
CA LEU A 137 -10.54 -1.00 7.72
C LEU A 137 -11.60 0.04 8.07
N SER A 138 -12.25 0.68 7.08
CA SER A 138 -13.36 1.60 7.34
C SER A 138 -14.57 0.89 7.95
N GLU A 139 -14.88 -0.33 7.49
CA GLU A 139 -15.96 -1.15 8.02
C GLU A 139 -15.64 -1.70 9.42
N THR A 140 -14.41 -2.16 9.64
CA THR A 140 -14.04 -2.88 10.87
C THR A 140 -13.53 -1.97 11.97
N LEU A 141 -12.82 -0.89 11.63
CA LEU A 141 -12.19 0.03 12.59
C LEU A 141 -12.71 1.47 12.49
N GLY A 142 -13.58 1.76 11.53
CA GLY A 142 -14.12 3.12 11.31
C GLY A 142 -13.16 4.08 10.61
N ILE A 143 -11.95 3.63 10.24
CA ILE A 143 -10.96 4.45 9.53
C ILE A 143 -10.14 3.61 8.53
N GLY A 144 -10.14 3.99 7.26
CA GLY A 144 -9.44 3.27 6.18
C GLY A 144 -7.91 3.44 6.18
N LYS A 145 -7.28 3.52 7.35
CA LYS A 145 -5.83 3.75 7.52
C LYS A 145 -5.26 2.83 8.58
N GLY A 146 -3.91 2.67 8.56
CA GLY A 146 -3.21 1.94 9.62
C GLY A 146 -3.33 2.63 10.99
N SER A 147 -3.19 1.86 12.04
CA SER A 147 -3.36 2.28 13.44
C SER A 147 -2.05 2.37 14.22
N VAL A 148 -0.90 2.17 13.57
CA VAL A 148 0.42 2.12 14.22
C VAL A 148 1.36 3.21 13.71
N THR A 149 2.29 3.61 14.56
CA THR A 149 3.45 4.45 14.25
C THR A 149 4.69 3.60 14.01
N LEU A 150 5.80 4.23 13.59
CA LEU A 150 7.10 3.55 13.48
C LEU A 150 7.61 3.04 14.84
N ASP A 151 7.38 3.83 15.90
CA ASP A 151 7.75 3.45 17.27
C ASP A 151 7.00 2.22 17.78
N ASP A 152 5.76 2.02 17.33
CA ASP A 152 5.00 0.81 17.68
C ASP A 152 5.67 -0.45 17.11
N LEU A 153 6.22 -0.38 15.88
CA LEU A 153 6.98 -1.50 15.32
C LEU A 153 8.17 -1.90 16.22
N TYR A 154 8.86 -0.91 16.82
CA TYR A 154 9.99 -1.17 17.70
C TYR A 154 9.60 -1.83 19.03
N LYS A 155 8.35 -1.69 19.44
CA LYS A 155 7.79 -2.18 20.71
C LYS A 155 6.91 -3.42 20.55
N ALA A 156 6.68 -3.85 19.32
CA ALA A 156 5.90 -5.04 19.03
C ALA A 156 6.60 -6.30 19.53
N GLU A 157 5.83 -7.21 20.12
CA GLU A 157 6.29 -8.54 20.49
C GLU A 157 6.26 -9.52 19.33
N LEU A 158 5.35 -9.27 18.37
CA LEU A 158 5.21 -10.04 17.13
C LEU A 158 4.83 -9.10 15.98
N VAL A 159 5.57 -9.18 14.87
CA VAL A 159 5.22 -8.55 13.61
C VAL A 159 4.96 -9.63 12.57
N MET A 160 3.77 -9.65 12.00
CA MET A 160 3.42 -10.50 10.86
C MET A 160 3.53 -9.67 9.58
N VAL A 161 4.30 -10.15 8.61
CA VAL A 161 4.49 -9.51 7.29
C VAL A 161 3.83 -10.39 6.25
N VAL A 162 2.68 -9.94 5.74
CA VAL A 162 1.77 -10.76 4.93
C VAL A 162 1.66 -10.20 3.52
N GLY A 163 1.94 -11.02 2.51
CA GLY A 163 1.84 -10.62 1.11
C GLY A 163 2.69 -9.39 0.76
N GLN A 164 3.88 -9.27 1.36
CA GLN A 164 4.74 -8.11 1.20
C GLN A 164 6.20 -8.51 0.96
N ASN A 165 6.86 -7.79 0.03
CA ASN A 165 8.31 -7.87 -0.18
C ASN A 165 8.98 -6.54 0.22
N PRO A 166 9.28 -6.34 1.51
CA PRO A 166 9.89 -5.08 1.96
C PRO A 166 11.30 -4.88 1.40
N GLY A 167 12.04 -5.93 1.12
CA GLY A 167 13.39 -5.83 0.53
C GLY A 167 13.40 -5.11 -0.80
N THR A 168 12.40 -5.32 -1.63
CA THR A 168 12.25 -4.69 -2.95
C THR A 168 11.47 -3.38 -2.88
N ASN A 169 10.33 -3.37 -2.19
CA ASN A 169 9.36 -2.28 -2.29
C ASN A 169 9.42 -1.27 -1.13
N HIS A 170 9.91 -1.69 0.05
CA HIS A 170 9.93 -0.88 1.27
C HIS A 170 11.26 -1.07 2.04
N PRO A 171 12.43 -0.81 1.42
CA PRO A 171 13.73 -1.23 1.98
C PRO A 171 14.03 -0.65 3.36
N ARG A 172 13.53 0.54 3.69
CA ARG A 172 13.67 1.11 5.05
C ARG A 172 12.93 0.32 6.13
N MET A 173 11.87 -0.38 5.77
CA MET A 173 11.14 -1.26 6.70
C MET A 173 12.04 -2.39 7.24
N LEU A 174 13.02 -2.88 6.46
CA LEU A 174 13.95 -3.90 6.93
C LEU A 174 14.76 -3.42 8.14
N SER A 175 15.15 -2.15 8.18
CA SER A 175 15.84 -1.56 9.34
C SER A 175 14.92 -1.49 10.57
N ALA A 176 13.64 -1.16 10.37
CA ALA A 176 12.65 -1.16 11.45
C ALA A 176 12.42 -2.57 11.99
N LEU A 177 12.25 -3.57 11.13
CA LEU A 177 12.12 -4.98 11.51
C LEU A 177 13.36 -5.51 12.23
N GLU A 178 14.56 -5.10 11.81
CA GLU A 178 15.80 -5.43 12.54
C GLU A 178 15.79 -4.83 13.94
N LYS A 179 15.31 -3.60 14.12
CA LYS A 179 15.20 -2.97 15.44
C LYS A 179 14.17 -3.66 16.31
N THR A 180 13.02 -4.05 15.76
CA THR A 180 12.03 -4.92 16.43
C THR A 180 12.68 -6.20 16.98
N LYS A 181 13.45 -6.90 16.14
CA LYS A 181 14.17 -8.12 16.55
C LYS A 181 15.20 -7.89 17.65
N LYS A 182 15.97 -6.81 17.57
CA LYS A 182 16.94 -6.43 18.60
C LYS A 182 16.27 -6.17 19.96
N ASN A 183 15.04 -5.68 19.93
CA ASN A 183 14.24 -5.44 21.14
C ASN A 183 13.51 -6.71 21.64
N GLY A 184 13.75 -7.87 21.02
CA GLY A 184 13.17 -9.16 21.43
C GLY A 184 11.88 -9.54 20.74
N GLY A 185 11.37 -8.72 19.81
CA GLY A 185 10.22 -9.04 18.99
C GLY A 185 10.50 -10.18 18.01
N LYS A 186 9.45 -10.87 17.59
CA LYS A 186 9.46 -11.97 16.62
C LYS A 186 8.84 -11.52 15.30
N ILE A 187 9.25 -12.14 14.20
CA ILE A 187 8.76 -11.82 12.87
C ILE A 187 8.30 -13.07 12.15
N ILE A 188 7.05 -13.09 11.70
CA ILE A 188 6.48 -14.10 10.81
C ILE A 188 6.34 -13.50 9.41
N ALA A 189 6.89 -14.18 8.40
CA ALA A 189 6.73 -13.82 6.99
C ALA A 189 5.77 -14.79 6.32
N ILE A 190 4.67 -14.29 5.77
CA ILE A 190 3.63 -15.08 5.09
C ILE A 190 3.61 -14.66 3.62
N ASN A 191 4.17 -15.50 2.75
CA ASN A 191 4.26 -15.24 1.32
C ASN A 191 4.33 -16.58 0.55
N PRO A 192 3.91 -16.61 -0.73
CA PRO A 192 4.10 -17.79 -1.58
C PRO A 192 5.58 -18.13 -1.83
N LEU A 193 6.44 -17.10 -1.86
CA LEU A 193 7.88 -17.23 -2.11
C LEU A 193 8.70 -16.65 -0.95
N PRO A 194 9.86 -17.24 -0.61
CA PRO A 194 10.74 -16.72 0.42
C PRO A 194 11.48 -15.47 -0.09
N GLU A 195 10.99 -14.31 0.30
CA GLU A 195 11.53 -13.02 -0.10
C GLU A 195 12.91 -12.77 0.53
N ALA A 196 13.90 -12.47 -0.31
CA ALA A 196 15.31 -12.41 0.09
C ALA A 196 15.56 -11.48 1.28
N GLY A 197 14.94 -10.30 1.33
CA GLY A 197 15.12 -9.33 2.40
C GLY A 197 14.59 -9.79 3.76
N LEU A 198 13.55 -10.65 3.79
CA LEU A 198 13.02 -11.25 5.02
C LEU A 198 13.83 -12.48 5.44
N MET A 199 14.38 -13.21 4.48
CA MET A 199 15.22 -14.39 4.77
C MET A 199 16.61 -13.97 5.25
N LYS A 200 17.22 -12.93 4.64
CA LYS A 200 18.53 -12.45 5.04
C LYS A 200 18.68 -10.95 4.75
N PHE A 201 18.93 -10.18 5.77
CA PHE A 201 19.14 -8.74 5.68
C PHE A 201 20.54 -8.35 6.14
N THR A 202 21.23 -7.57 5.30
CA THR A 202 22.50 -6.93 5.65
C THR A 202 22.32 -5.43 5.48
N GLN A 203 22.41 -4.68 6.58
CA GLN A 203 22.26 -3.23 6.54
C GLN A 203 23.42 -2.60 5.77
N PRO A 204 23.17 -1.95 4.61
CA PRO A 204 24.24 -1.48 3.71
C PRO A 204 25.14 -0.42 4.31
N GLN A 205 24.64 0.34 5.29
CA GLN A 205 25.36 1.43 5.95
C GLN A 205 26.20 0.96 7.15
N ASN A 206 26.23 -0.35 7.43
CA ASN A 206 27.04 -0.90 8.51
C ASN A 206 28.14 -1.82 7.95
N PRO A 207 29.42 -1.34 7.85
CA PRO A 207 30.51 -2.13 7.26
C PRO A 207 30.79 -3.43 8.02
N ILE A 208 30.59 -3.46 9.34
CA ILE A 208 30.79 -4.66 10.16
C ILE A 208 29.78 -5.74 9.79
N LYS A 209 28.51 -5.34 9.61
CA LYS A 209 27.43 -6.28 9.19
C LYS A 209 27.61 -6.80 7.77
N MET A 210 28.20 -6.00 6.88
CA MET A 210 28.58 -6.44 5.54
C MET A 210 29.59 -7.60 5.59
N LEU A 211 30.53 -7.57 6.56
CA LEU A 211 31.54 -8.62 6.75
C LEU A 211 30.99 -9.86 7.48
N THR A 212 30.03 -9.68 8.39
CA THR A 212 29.46 -10.78 9.20
C THR A 212 28.30 -11.51 8.54
N GLY A 213 27.85 -11.08 7.36
CA GLY A 213 26.88 -11.81 6.55
C GLY A 213 25.41 -11.56 6.84
N GLY A 214 25.07 -10.52 7.64
CA GLY A 214 23.70 -10.10 7.91
C GLY A 214 22.96 -10.97 8.91
N ILE A 215 21.67 -10.69 9.11
CA ILE A 215 20.77 -11.41 10.02
C ILE A 215 19.55 -11.96 9.28
N GLN A 216 19.02 -13.05 9.74
CA GLN A 216 17.70 -13.54 9.34
C GLN A 216 16.64 -12.69 10.05
N LEU A 217 15.75 -12.04 9.29
CA LEU A 217 14.69 -11.21 9.88
C LEU A 217 13.49 -12.07 10.30
N SER A 218 12.95 -12.91 9.40
CA SER A 218 11.83 -13.79 9.73
C SER A 218 12.28 -14.90 10.70
N ASP A 219 11.56 -15.06 11.80
CA ASP A 219 11.71 -16.21 12.69
C ASP A 219 11.00 -17.43 12.08
N VAL A 220 9.81 -17.21 11.50
CA VAL A 220 9.05 -18.24 10.79
C VAL A 220 8.70 -17.74 9.39
N PHE A 221 8.91 -18.60 8.40
CA PHE A 221 8.40 -18.38 7.03
C PHE A 221 7.24 -19.35 6.75
N VAL A 222 6.12 -18.79 6.31
CA VAL A 222 4.89 -19.50 5.97
C VAL A 222 4.69 -19.51 4.46
N PRO A 223 4.98 -20.62 3.77
CA PRO A 223 4.76 -20.75 2.34
C PRO A 223 3.27 -20.95 2.04
N ILE A 224 2.54 -19.87 1.87
CA ILE A 224 1.10 -19.92 1.64
C ILE A 224 0.78 -20.14 0.16
N THR A 225 -0.29 -20.87 -0.14
CA THR A 225 -0.84 -20.92 -1.51
C THR A 225 -1.44 -19.58 -1.89
N ILE A 226 -1.30 -19.16 -3.15
CA ILE A 226 -1.93 -17.92 -3.64
C ILE A 226 -3.43 -17.96 -3.35
N ASN A 227 -3.95 -16.91 -2.74
CA ASN A 227 -5.31 -16.77 -2.23
C ASN A 227 -5.70 -17.75 -1.09
N GLY A 228 -4.72 -18.32 -0.41
CA GLY A 228 -4.92 -19.15 0.78
C GLY A 228 -5.07 -18.36 2.08
N ASP A 229 -4.99 -17.04 2.03
CA ASP A 229 -4.89 -16.16 3.20
C ASP A 229 -6.13 -16.23 4.10
N VAL A 230 -7.34 -16.08 3.57
CA VAL A 230 -8.59 -16.24 4.33
C VAL A 230 -8.61 -17.59 5.04
N ALA A 231 -8.28 -18.66 4.32
CA ALA A 231 -8.30 -20.02 4.88
C ALA A 231 -7.28 -20.19 6.00
N PHE A 232 -6.07 -19.65 5.84
CA PHE A 232 -5.03 -19.68 6.87
C PHE A 232 -5.45 -18.92 8.14
N PHE A 233 -5.95 -17.70 8.00
CA PHE A 233 -6.41 -16.92 9.15
C PHE A 233 -7.66 -17.53 9.80
N LYS A 234 -8.61 -18.07 9.04
CA LYS A 234 -9.73 -18.84 9.62
C LYS A 234 -9.25 -20.05 10.40
N ALA A 235 -8.26 -20.80 9.92
CA ALA A 235 -7.67 -21.90 10.67
C ALA A 235 -7.04 -21.42 12.00
N LEU A 236 -6.33 -20.28 11.99
CA LEU A 236 -5.78 -19.66 13.20
C LEU A 236 -6.90 -19.27 14.19
N LEU A 237 -7.95 -18.61 13.69
CA LEU A 237 -9.09 -18.16 14.50
C LEU A 237 -9.85 -19.36 15.12
N LEU A 238 -10.07 -20.43 14.36
CA LEU A 238 -10.68 -21.66 14.85
C LEU A 238 -9.85 -22.29 15.99
N LYS A 239 -8.53 -22.33 15.83
CA LYS A 239 -7.64 -22.88 16.89
C LYS A 239 -7.55 -21.97 18.11
N LEU A 240 -7.61 -20.65 17.93
CA LEU A 240 -7.69 -19.70 19.05
C LEU A 240 -9.01 -19.88 19.80
N LEU A 241 -10.14 -20.06 19.08
CA LEU A 241 -11.44 -20.33 19.68
C LEU A 241 -11.45 -21.65 20.44
N GLU A 242 -10.96 -22.74 19.85
CA GLU A 242 -10.82 -24.04 20.52
C GLU A 242 -10.01 -23.91 21.83
N LYS A 243 -8.90 -23.17 21.77
CA LYS A 243 -8.05 -22.93 22.95
C LYS A 243 -8.75 -22.07 24.00
N GLU A 244 -9.49 -21.03 23.56
CA GLU A 244 -10.28 -20.19 24.47
C GLU A 244 -11.37 -20.98 25.19
N GLU A 245 -12.12 -21.82 24.48
CA GLU A 245 -13.17 -22.67 25.05
C GLU A 245 -12.60 -23.64 26.07
N ASN A 246 -11.37 -24.13 25.86
CA ASN A 246 -10.72 -25.07 26.79
C ASN A 246 -10.03 -24.41 28.00
N THR A 247 -9.49 -23.19 27.85
CA THR A 247 -8.65 -22.53 28.86
C THR A 247 -9.17 -21.20 29.39
N GLY A 248 -9.96 -20.50 28.59
CA GLY A 248 -10.58 -19.20 28.94
C GLY A 248 -9.62 -18.01 29.04
N ASN A 249 -8.40 -18.11 28.50
CA ASN A 249 -7.36 -17.09 28.68
C ASN A 249 -6.65 -16.69 27.36
N VAL A 250 -7.34 -16.83 26.23
CA VAL A 250 -6.77 -16.51 24.89
C VAL A 250 -7.27 -15.19 24.38
N PHE A 251 -8.57 -14.93 24.55
CA PHE A 251 -9.23 -13.71 24.09
C PHE A 251 -9.12 -12.60 25.14
N ASP A 252 -8.95 -11.37 24.69
CA ASP A 252 -9.09 -10.18 25.52
C ASP A 252 -10.57 -9.84 25.69
N LYS A 253 -11.26 -10.53 26.59
CA LYS A 253 -12.71 -10.40 26.81
C LYS A 253 -13.13 -8.98 27.19
N ALA A 254 -12.33 -8.29 27.99
CA ALA A 254 -12.63 -6.93 28.39
C ALA A 254 -12.59 -5.98 27.19
N PHE A 255 -11.58 -6.14 26.33
CA PHE A 255 -11.49 -5.37 25.09
C PHE A 255 -12.65 -5.69 24.14
N ILE A 256 -13.00 -6.97 23.98
CA ILE A 256 -14.09 -7.40 23.10
C ILE A 256 -15.42 -6.79 23.58
N GLU A 257 -15.72 -6.88 24.87
CA GLU A 257 -16.96 -6.37 25.46
C GLU A 257 -17.07 -4.84 25.34
N GLU A 258 -15.98 -4.11 25.56
CA GLU A 258 -15.97 -2.64 25.60
C GLU A 258 -15.89 -2.00 24.20
N TYR A 259 -15.11 -2.61 23.27
CA TYR A 259 -14.73 -1.94 22.02
C TYR A 259 -15.19 -2.64 20.74
N THR A 260 -15.87 -3.78 20.81
CA THR A 260 -16.31 -4.50 19.61
C THR A 260 -17.82 -4.74 19.56
N ASN A 261 -18.31 -4.99 18.35
CA ASN A 261 -19.69 -5.41 18.11
C ASN A 261 -19.72 -6.67 17.24
N GLY A 262 -20.78 -7.46 17.32
CA GLY A 262 -20.99 -8.63 16.46
C GLY A 262 -20.12 -9.84 16.83
N PHE A 263 -19.57 -9.92 18.05
CA PHE A 263 -18.73 -11.01 18.47
C PHE A 263 -19.44 -12.37 18.40
N GLU A 264 -20.70 -12.46 18.87
CA GLU A 264 -21.47 -13.71 18.86
C GLU A 264 -21.80 -14.18 17.43
N ASP A 265 -22.11 -13.25 16.55
CA ASP A 265 -22.39 -13.54 15.13
C ASP A 265 -21.09 -14.03 14.44
N PHE A 266 -19.97 -13.38 14.72
CA PHE A 266 -18.65 -13.79 14.25
C PHE A 266 -18.27 -15.22 14.72
N ILE A 267 -18.47 -15.52 16.00
CA ILE A 267 -18.19 -16.88 16.54
C ILE A 267 -19.14 -17.91 15.90
N SER A 268 -20.41 -17.55 15.67
CA SER A 268 -21.37 -18.42 15.00
C SER A 268 -20.96 -18.72 13.57
N ASP A 269 -20.53 -17.71 12.80
CA ASP A 269 -19.99 -17.88 11.45
C ASP A 269 -18.72 -18.72 11.46
N LEU A 270 -17.77 -18.39 12.33
CA LEU A 270 -16.48 -19.10 12.41
C LEU A 270 -16.67 -20.61 12.64
N LYS A 271 -17.65 -21.01 13.47
CA LYS A 271 -17.97 -22.41 13.76
C LYS A 271 -18.56 -23.17 12.56
N THR A 272 -18.89 -22.51 11.48
CA THR A 272 -19.35 -23.18 10.25
C THR A 272 -18.20 -23.74 9.41
N TYR A 273 -16.96 -23.36 9.72
CA TYR A 273 -15.76 -23.81 9.02
C TYR A 273 -15.09 -24.97 9.76
N GLU A 274 -14.43 -25.84 8.98
CA GLU A 274 -13.66 -26.96 9.51
C GLU A 274 -12.15 -26.64 9.44
N PHE A 275 -11.46 -26.84 10.57
CA PHE A 275 -10.03 -26.53 10.69
C PHE A 275 -9.16 -27.20 9.63
N ASP A 276 -9.33 -28.52 9.42
CA ASP A 276 -8.49 -29.29 8.51
C ASP A 276 -8.73 -28.89 7.04
N GLU A 277 -9.97 -28.50 6.70
CA GLU A 277 -10.29 -27.97 5.37
C GLU A 277 -9.63 -26.59 5.14
N CYS A 278 -9.71 -25.71 6.13
CA CYS A 278 -9.07 -24.39 6.08
C CYS A 278 -7.54 -24.53 5.98
N LEU A 279 -6.93 -25.38 6.80
CA LEU A 279 -5.49 -25.61 6.75
C LEU A 279 -5.05 -26.16 5.39
N LYS A 280 -5.79 -27.13 4.87
CA LYS A 280 -5.53 -27.72 3.56
C LYS A 280 -5.67 -26.68 2.43
N ALA A 281 -6.69 -25.83 2.47
CA ALA A 281 -6.90 -24.77 1.49
C ALA A 281 -5.81 -23.71 1.50
N SER A 282 -5.23 -23.43 2.68
CA SER A 282 -4.11 -22.50 2.82
C SER A 282 -2.80 -23.03 2.20
N GLY A 283 -2.68 -24.34 2.04
CA GLY A 283 -1.45 -24.99 1.57
C GLY A 283 -0.32 -25.04 2.60
N VAL A 284 -0.57 -24.60 3.84
CA VAL A 284 0.44 -24.54 4.90
C VAL A 284 0.52 -25.90 5.62
N SER A 285 1.74 -26.35 5.90
CA SER A 285 1.95 -27.60 6.65
C SER A 285 1.50 -27.46 8.11
N ARG A 286 1.10 -28.58 8.72
CA ARG A 286 0.69 -28.59 10.13
C ARG A 286 1.79 -28.09 11.05
N ASP A 287 3.03 -28.51 10.84
CA ASP A 287 4.16 -28.12 11.68
C ASP A 287 4.39 -26.59 11.63
N THR A 288 4.36 -26.02 10.43
CA THR A 288 4.49 -24.55 10.26
C THR A 288 3.31 -23.80 10.89
N PHE A 289 2.10 -24.34 10.74
CA PHE A 289 0.91 -23.78 11.39
C PHE A 289 1.03 -23.76 12.91
N ASP A 290 1.42 -24.88 13.50
CA ASP A 290 1.54 -25.03 14.97
C ASP A 290 2.63 -24.07 15.51
N GLU A 291 3.75 -23.88 14.81
CA GLU A 291 4.79 -22.90 15.17
C GLU A 291 4.26 -21.45 15.17
N VAL A 292 3.50 -21.07 14.14
CA VAL A 292 2.84 -19.76 14.05
C VAL A 292 1.82 -19.58 15.16
N PHE A 293 0.98 -20.60 15.39
CA PHE A 293 -0.05 -20.58 16.41
C PHE A 293 0.54 -20.36 17.82
N ASP A 294 1.61 -21.07 18.17
CA ASP A 294 2.29 -20.93 19.46
C ASP A 294 2.88 -19.53 19.64
N LEU A 295 3.42 -18.93 18.59
CA LEU A 295 3.88 -17.54 18.64
C LEU A 295 2.74 -16.57 18.89
N ILE A 296 1.63 -16.68 18.15
CA ILE A 296 0.46 -15.81 18.32
C ILE A 296 -0.15 -15.97 19.71
N LEU A 297 -0.25 -17.20 20.20
CA LEU A 297 -0.80 -17.51 21.52
C LEU A 297 -0.01 -16.84 22.63
N SER A 298 1.32 -16.82 22.53
CA SER A 298 2.24 -16.31 23.54
C SER A 298 2.41 -14.78 23.55
N LYS A 299 1.83 -14.05 22.58
CA LYS A 299 2.05 -12.61 22.39
C LYS A 299 0.76 -11.81 22.51
N ASN A 300 0.89 -10.58 23.03
CA ASN A 300 -0.23 -9.64 23.23
C ASN A 300 -0.05 -8.32 22.49
N LYS A 301 1.17 -8.02 22.02
CA LYS A 301 1.47 -6.85 21.18
C LYS A 301 1.80 -7.32 19.79
N ILE A 302 0.75 -7.43 18.96
CA ILE A 302 0.84 -7.97 17.60
C ILE A 302 0.58 -6.85 16.60
N ILE A 303 1.49 -6.68 15.65
CA ILE A 303 1.29 -5.82 14.48
C ILE A 303 1.21 -6.71 13.25
N ILE A 304 0.20 -6.48 12.42
CA ILE A 304 0.10 -7.13 11.12
C ILE A 304 0.35 -6.11 10.03
N CYS A 305 1.42 -6.32 9.26
CA CYS A 305 1.78 -5.53 8.10
C CYS A 305 1.40 -6.28 6.83
N TRP A 306 0.81 -5.60 5.86
CA TRP A 306 0.49 -6.21 4.56
C TRP A 306 0.67 -5.25 3.40
N ALA A 307 0.82 -5.80 2.21
CA ALA A 307 0.87 -5.05 0.97
C ALA A 307 0.00 -5.71 -0.12
N MET A 308 0.37 -5.52 -1.38
CA MET A 308 -0.44 -5.90 -2.53
C MET A 308 -0.67 -7.41 -2.67
N GLY A 309 0.13 -8.26 -2.03
CA GLY A 309 -0.12 -9.70 -1.98
C GLY A 309 -1.45 -10.07 -1.33
N LEU A 310 -2.04 -9.19 -0.49
CA LEU A 310 -3.38 -9.36 0.06
C LEU A 310 -4.45 -8.60 -0.71
N THR A 311 -4.11 -7.44 -1.25
CA THR A 311 -5.11 -6.53 -1.84
C THR A 311 -5.40 -6.82 -3.31
N GLN A 312 -4.60 -7.65 -3.98
CA GLN A 312 -4.73 -7.98 -5.40
C GLN A 312 -5.51 -9.29 -5.64
N HIS A 313 -6.50 -9.56 -4.81
CA HIS A 313 -7.41 -10.70 -4.91
C HIS A 313 -8.86 -10.25 -5.02
N GLU A 314 -9.71 -11.03 -5.64
CA GLU A 314 -11.15 -10.76 -5.70
C GLU A 314 -11.77 -10.65 -4.30
N ASN A 315 -11.33 -11.49 -3.36
CA ASN A 315 -11.74 -11.51 -1.95
C ASN A 315 -10.79 -10.71 -1.03
N ALA A 316 -10.14 -9.67 -1.53
CA ALA A 316 -9.14 -8.90 -0.79
C ALA A 316 -9.68 -8.25 0.49
N VAL A 317 -10.95 -7.82 0.47
CA VAL A 317 -11.61 -7.24 1.66
C VAL A 317 -11.72 -8.29 2.76
N ASP A 318 -12.09 -9.53 2.42
CA ASP A 318 -12.19 -10.63 3.39
C ASP A 318 -10.83 -11.03 3.95
N ASN A 319 -9.77 -11.05 3.12
CA ASN A 319 -8.40 -11.24 3.60
C ASN A 319 -8.09 -10.29 4.78
N ILE A 320 -8.39 -9.01 4.61
CA ILE A 320 -8.06 -7.98 5.61
C ILE A 320 -8.99 -8.07 6.83
N ARG A 321 -10.27 -8.40 6.64
CA ARG A 321 -11.21 -8.62 7.74
C ARG A 321 -10.70 -9.71 8.69
N GLU A 322 -10.19 -10.83 8.16
CA GLU A 322 -9.67 -11.91 9.00
C GLU A 322 -8.40 -11.51 9.77
N LEU A 323 -7.53 -10.68 9.20
CA LEU A 323 -6.41 -10.09 9.94
C LEU A 323 -6.89 -9.23 11.11
N VAL A 324 -7.89 -8.38 10.85
CA VAL A 324 -8.46 -7.50 11.88
C VAL A 324 -9.16 -8.31 12.97
N ASN A 325 -9.92 -9.35 12.60
CA ASN A 325 -10.56 -10.26 13.55
C ASN A 325 -9.54 -10.88 14.52
N LEU A 326 -8.39 -11.33 14.02
CA LEU A 326 -7.31 -11.84 14.88
C LEU A 326 -6.83 -10.79 15.88
N LEU A 327 -6.62 -9.55 15.43
CA LEU A 327 -6.16 -8.46 16.30
C LEU A 327 -7.22 -8.06 17.32
N LEU A 328 -8.51 -8.05 16.95
CA LEU A 328 -9.62 -7.72 17.85
C LEU A 328 -9.77 -8.77 18.94
N LEU A 329 -9.72 -10.06 18.60
CA LEU A 329 -9.79 -11.14 19.60
C LEU A 329 -8.65 -11.08 20.63
N LYS A 330 -7.46 -10.68 20.19
CA LYS A 330 -6.28 -10.51 21.03
C LYS A 330 -6.19 -9.14 21.72
N GLY A 331 -7.17 -8.25 21.52
CA GLY A 331 -7.09 -6.87 21.99
C GLY A 331 -5.82 -6.15 21.51
N SER A 332 -5.30 -6.52 20.34
CA SER A 332 -4.05 -5.99 19.77
C SER A 332 -4.29 -4.79 18.85
N ILE A 333 -5.13 -3.86 19.27
CA ILE A 333 -5.43 -2.59 18.60
C ILE A 333 -5.57 -1.50 19.66
N GLY A 334 -5.18 -0.27 19.32
CA GLY A 334 -5.34 0.90 20.18
C GLY A 334 -4.39 0.96 21.37
N LYS A 335 -3.36 0.12 21.39
CA LYS A 335 -2.30 0.12 22.40
C LYS A 335 -0.93 0.10 21.75
N GLU A 336 0.08 0.55 22.52
CA GLU A 336 1.46 0.64 22.08
C GLU A 336 2.01 -0.73 21.62
N GLY A 337 2.61 -0.75 20.45
CA GLY A 337 3.21 -1.94 19.86
C GLY A 337 2.21 -2.93 19.26
N ALA A 338 0.97 -2.51 18.99
CA ALA A 338 -0.07 -3.39 18.46
C ALA A 338 -1.00 -2.65 17.45
N GLY A 339 -1.41 -3.32 16.40
CA GLY A 339 -2.36 -2.79 15.44
C GLY A 339 -2.16 -3.20 13.98
N THR A 340 -2.79 -2.45 13.09
CA THR A 340 -2.81 -2.68 11.65
C THR A 340 -1.82 -1.77 10.92
N CYS A 341 -1.08 -2.33 9.96
CA CYS A 341 -0.09 -1.59 9.17
C CYS A 341 -0.21 -1.92 7.67
N PRO A 342 -1.18 -1.34 6.94
CA PRO A 342 -1.19 -1.41 5.49
C PRO A 342 0.00 -0.62 4.93
N VAL A 343 0.95 -1.31 4.31
CA VAL A 343 2.21 -0.73 3.86
C VAL A 343 2.09 -0.29 2.40
N ARG A 344 1.98 1.01 2.19
CA ARG A 344 1.76 1.60 0.87
C ARG A 344 3.07 1.91 0.16
N GLY A 345 3.09 1.74 -1.18
CA GLY A 345 4.29 1.97 -1.99
C GLY A 345 4.48 3.41 -2.45
N HIS A 346 3.41 4.08 -2.85
CA HIS A 346 3.47 5.45 -3.35
C HIS A 346 3.58 6.47 -2.21
N SER A 347 4.45 7.48 -2.39
CA SER A 347 4.80 8.45 -1.36
C SER A 347 3.64 9.33 -0.90
N ASN A 348 2.66 9.61 -1.75
CA ASN A 348 1.54 10.51 -1.47
C ASN A 348 0.15 9.92 -1.78
N VAL A 349 0.01 8.60 -1.90
CA VAL A 349 -1.29 7.96 -2.21
C VAL A 349 -2.40 8.29 -1.19
N GLN A 350 -2.05 8.61 0.04
CA GLN A 350 -3.02 9.04 1.06
C GLN A 350 -3.28 10.55 0.99
N GLY A 351 -2.30 11.34 0.55
CA GLY A 351 -2.42 12.78 0.42
C GLY A 351 -3.32 13.19 -0.74
N ASP A 352 -3.14 12.59 -1.92
CA ASP A 352 -3.98 12.90 -3.08
C ASP A 352 -5.46 12.54 -2.84
N ARG A 353 -5.76 11.40 -2.21
CA ARG A 353 -7.12 11.08 -1.72
C ARG A 353 -7.63 12.14 -0.74
N THR A 354 -6.79 12.58 0.19
CA THR A 354 -7.18 13.58 1.20
C THR A 354 -7.55 14.93 0.56
N VAL A 355 -6.90 15.30 -0.53
CA VAL A 355 -7.17 16.57 -1.24
C VAL A 355 -8.20 16.46 -2.36
N GLY A 356 -8.83 15.31 -2.54
CA GLY A 356 -10.03 15.18 -3.37
C GLY A 356 -9.89 14.38 -4.67
N ILE A 357 -8.81 13.64 -4.86
CA ILE A 357 -8.73 12.64 -5.94
C ILE A 357 -9.60 11.44 -5.55
N TRP A 358 -10.86 11.52 -5.87
CA TRP A 358 -11.89 10.53 -5.57
C TRP A 358 -12.95 10.47 -6.66
N GLU A 359 -13.30 9.30 -7.08
CA GLU A 359 -14.42 9.01 -7.99
C GLU A 359 -15.79 9.26 -7.33
N SER A 360 -15.84 9.24 -5.98
CA SER A 360 -17.06 9.48 -5.18
C SER A 360 -16.71 10.31 -3.93
N ALA A 361 -16.51 11.61 -4.12
CA ALA A 361 -16.18 12.51 -3.02
C ALA A 361 -17.39 12.74 -2.09
N PRO A 362 -17.16 12.89 -0.75
CA PRO A 362 -18.23 13.20 0.20
C PRO A 362 -18.96 14.50 -0.15
N GLN A 363 -20.29 14.54 0.02
CA GLN A 363 -21.12 15.71 -0.32
C GLN A 363 -20.62 16.99 0.39
N ALA A 364 -20.22 16.89 1.66
CA ALA A 364 -19.70 18.03 2.41
C ALA A 364 -18.40 18.63 1.82
N PHE A 365 -17.61 17.83 1.11
CA PHE A 365 -16.44 18.31 0.38
C PHE A 365 -16.86 19.03 -0.92
N LEU A 366 -17.81 18.45 -1.66
CA LEU A 366 -18.34 19.04 -2.90
C LEU A 366 -19.03 20.39 -2.62
N ASP A 367 -19.80 20.48 -1.53
CA ASP A 367 -20.46 21.73 -1.11
C ASP A 367 -19.44 22.84 -0.78
N LYS A 368 -18.30 22.48 -0.18
CA LYS A 368 -17.20 23.43 0.09
C LYS A 368 -16.56 23.93 -1.22
N ILE A 369 -16.38 23.05 -2.22
CA ILE A 369 -15.89 23.44 -3.53
C ILE A 369 -16.87 24.41 -4.21
N GLU A 370 -18.15 24.07 -4.26
CA GLU A 370 -19.19 24.92 -4.84
C GLU A 370 -19.20 26.30 -4.17
N ASN A 371 -19.22 26.34 -2.84
CA ASN A 371 -19.25 27.59 -2.08
C ASN A 371 -18.01 28.46 -2.29
N LYS A 372 -16.84 27.85 -2.46
CA LYS A 372 -15.56 28.57 -2.54
C LYS A 372 -15.22 29.01 -3.98
N TYR A 373 -15.52 28.17 -4.95
CA TYR A 373 -15.07 28.37 -6.34
C TYR A 373 -16.21 28.74 -7.32
N GLY A 374 -17.47 28.64 -6.87
CA GLY A 374 -18.63 29.18 -7.62
C GLY A 374 -19.13 28.30 -8.76
N PHE A 375 -18.67 27.02 -8.87
CA PHE A 375 -19.22 26.04 -9.78
C PHE A 375 -19.77 24.83 -9.03
N LYS A 376 -20.72 24.13 -9.64
CA LYS A 376 -21.35 22.95 -9.03
C LYS A 376 -20.66 21.67 -9.52
N PRO A 377 -19.91 20.98 -8.65
CA PRO A 377 -19.26 19.71 -9.01
C PRO A 377 -20.27 18.61 -9.33
N SER A 378 -19.88 17.64 -10.16
CA SER A 378 -20.68 16.42 -10.36
C SER A 378 -20.79 15.62 -9.05
N THR A 379 -22.01 15.17 -8.74
CA THR A 379 -22.31 14.27 -7.62
C THR A 379 -22.42 12.81 -8.04
N LYS A 380 -22.26 12.52 -9.34
CA LYS A 380 -22.26 11.16 -9.86
C LYS A 380 -21.01 10.41 -9.39
N HIS A 381 -21.17 9.12 -9.15
CA HIS A 381 -20.02 8.23 -9.00
C HIS A 381 -19.26 8.20 -10.32
N GLY A 382 -17.97 8.52 -10.28
CA GLY A 382 -17.12 8.50 -11.44
C GLY A 382 -16.59 7.10 -11.76
N TYR A 383 -15.78 7.01 -12.80
CA TYR A 383 -15.05 5.81 -13.16
C TYR A 383 -13.89 5.57 -12.17
N SER A 384 -13.74 4.32 -11.72
CA SER A 384 -12.69 3.88 -10.77
C SER A 384 -11.92 2.66 -11.28
#